data_30cd7aa4d66788aa5a379d9725851d17
#
_entry.id   30cd7aa4d66788aa5a379d9725851d17
#
_cell.length_a   1.000
_cell.length_b   1.000
_cell.length_c   1.000
_cell.angle_alpha   90.00
_cell.angle_beta   90.00
_cell.angle_gamma   90.00
#
_symmetry.space_group_name_H-M   'P 1'
#
loop_
_entity.id
_entity.type
_entity.pdbx_description
1 polymer ?
#
loop_
_entity_poly.entity_id
_entity_poly.type
_entity_poly.pdbx_seq_one_letter_code
_entity_poly.pdbx_strand_id
1 'polypeptide(L)'
;MKNYEIVCGDTKLTTLVQINGTTALAKDAKPYGHLVGIVKGTDDAGGKTTYYLCMETETGFGIYATGVEREVEKIKTIFSDTLQIECTEGISRKSGQKFFKIVVTAL
;
A
#
# COMPACT_ATOMS: atom_id res chain seq x y z
N MET A 1 -2.93 11.49 -16.10
CA MET A 1 -1.87 10.47 -16.01
C MET A 1 -1.25 10.52 -14.63
N LYS A 2 -1.02 9.39 -13.97
CA LYS A 2 -0.33 9.37 -12.69
C LYS A 2 1.18 9.38 -12.86
N ASN A 3 1.84 10.12 -12.01
CA ASN A 3 3.29 10.08 -11.91
C ASN A 3 3.68 9.11 -10.82
N TYR A 4 4.59 8.18 -11.13
CA TYR A 4 5.07 7.17 -10.20
C TYR A 4 6.53 7.41 -9.88
N GLU A 5 6.87 7.33 -8.58
CA GLU A 5 8.26 7.43 -8.15
C GLU A 5 8.54 6.45 -7.01
N ILE A 6 9.78 6.01 -6.92
CA ILE A 6 10.21 5.10 -5.86
C ILE A 6 10.40 5.88 -4.56
N VAL A 7 9.75 5.41 -3.51
CA VAL A 7 9.99 5.88 -2.14
C VAL A 7 11.14 5.08 -1.54
N CYS A 8 11.10 3.77 -1.71
CA CYS A 8 12.20 2.89 -1.31
C CYS A 8 12.07 1.57 -2.08
N GLY A 9 13.20 0.85 -2.21
CA GLY A 9 13.25 -0.44 -2.89
C GLY A 9 13.75 -0.34 -4.33
N ASP A 10 13.47 -1.39 -5.11
CA ASP A 10 13.93 -1.51 -6.49
C ASP A 10 13.19 -0.55 -7.41
N THR A 11 13.94 0.12 -8.31
CA THR A 11 13.36 1.05 -9.28
C THR A 11 12.39 0.38 -10.27
N LYS A 12 12.50 -0.93 -10.46
CA LYS A 12 11.59 -1.70 -11.33
C LYS A 12 10.16 -1.75 -10.80
N LEU A 13 9.96 -1.44 -9.52
CA LEU A 13 8.64 -1.49 -8.90
C LEU A 13 7.66 -0.49 -9.51
N THR A 14 8.14 0.66 -10.00
CA THR A 14 7.28 1.63 -10.67
C THR A 14 6.59 1.01 -11.89
N THR A 15 7.35 0.27 -12.70
CA THR A 15 6.81 -0.42 -13.88
C THR A 15 5.84 -1.53 -13.47
N LEU A 16 6.16 -2.29 -12.44
CA LEU A 16 5.29 -3.37 -11.95
C LEU A 16 3.96 -2.83 -11.46
N VAL A 17 3.97 -1.71 -10.74
CA VAL A 17 2.74 -1.06 -10.27
C VAL A 17 1.88 -0.59 -11.45
N GLN A 18 2.49 -0.01 -12.48
CA GLN A 18 1.78 0.46 -13.66
C GLN A 18 1.15 -0.68 -14.45
N ILE A 19 1.83 -1.82 -14.58
CA ILE A 19 1.36 -2.96 -15.36
C ILE A 19 0.34 -3.79 -14.59
N ASN A 20 0.63 -4.13 -13.34
CA ASN A 20 -0.17 -5.08 -12.56
C ASN A 20 -1.30 -4.43 -11.76
N GLY A 21 -1.15 -3.15 -11.42
CA GLY A 21 -2.10 -2.48 -10.55
C GLY A 21 -2.10 -3.06 -9.14
N THR A 22 -3.16 -2.80 -8.39
CA THR A 22 -3.27 -3.26 -7.01
C THR A 22 -3.80 -4.68 -6.92
N THR A 23 -3.30 -5.42 -5.93
CA THR A 23 -3.78 -6.75 -5.61
C THR A 23 -5.07 -6.64 -4.80
N ALA A 24 -6.08 -7.44 -5.14
CA ALA A 24 -7.31 -7.47 -4.39
C ALA A 24 -7.07 -8.02 -2.98
N LEU A 25 -7.58 -7.30 -1.98
CA LEU A 25 -7.47 -7.71 -0.58
C LEU A 25 -8.86 -8.07 -0.06
N ALA A 26 -9.10 -9.36 0.14
CA ALA A 26 -10.36 -9.84 0.69
C ALA A 26 -10.54 -9.36 2.13
N LYS A 27 -11.79 -9.17 2.55
CA LYS A 27 -12.12 -8.63 3.87
C LYS A 27 -11.45 -9.38 5.03
N ASP A 28 -11.39 -10.70 4.92
CA ASP A 28 -10.83 -11.56 5.98
C ASP A 28 -9.40 -11.98 5.72
N ALA A 29 -8.81 -11.53 4.61
CA ALA A 29 -7.44 -11.87 4.28
C ALA A 29 -6.47 -11.01 5.08
N LYS A 30 -5.43 -11.65 5.61
CA LYS A 30 -4.37 -10.97 6.36
C LYS A 30 -3.02 -11.44 5.81
N PRO A 31 -2.68 -11.04 4.58
CA PRO A 31 -1.41 -11.47 4.00
C PRO A 31 -0.23 -10.95 4.81
N TYR A 32 0.79 -11.76 4.93
CA TYR A 32 1.99 -11.41 5.67
C TYR A 32 3.23 -11.75 4.85
N GLY A 33 4.28 -11.03 5.08
CA GLY A 33 5.53 -11.22 4.36
C GLY A 33 6.47 -10.05 4.52
N HIS A 34 7.35 -9.89 3.54
CA HIS A 34 8.36 -8.84 3.58
C HIS A 34 8.09 -7.77 2.53
N LEU A 35 8.32 -6.53 2.93
CA LEU A 35 8.20 -5.39 2.03
C LEU A 35 9.36 -5.41 1.03
N VAL A 36 9.04 -5.36 -0.26
CA VAL A 36 10.02 -5.25 -1.34
C VAL A 36 10.34 -3.79 -1.64
N GLY A 37 9.34 -2.94 -1.52
CA GLY A 37 9.50 -1.52 -1.71
C GLY A 37 8.18 -0.77 -1.65
N ILE A 38 8.26 0.54 -1.80
CA ILE A 38 7.10 1.44 -1.79
C ILE A 38 7.20 2.36 -3.00
N VAL A 39 6.09 2.48 -3.74
CA VAL A 39 5.96 3.38 -4.89
C VAL A 39 4.93 4.44 -4.55
N LYS A 40 5.25 5.70 -4.85
CA LYS A 40 4.33 6.82 -4.69
C LYS A 40 3.71 7.17 -6.03
N GLY A 41 2.40 7.20 -6.09
CA GLY A 41 1.66 7.65 -7.26
C GLY A 41 0.95 8.96 -6.99
N THR A 42 1.13 9.94 -7.86
CA THR A 42 0.50 11.26 -7.75
C THR A 42 -0.39 11.50 -8.94
N ASP A 43 -1.64 11.87 -8.70
CA ASP A 43 -2.62 12.17 -9.73
C ASP A 43 -2.42 13.61 -10.25
N ASP A 44 -2.33 13.76 -11.57
CA ASP A 44 -2.18 15.06 -12.22
C ASP A 44 -3.36 16.01 -11.95
N ALA A 45 -4.57 15.46 -11.88
CA ALA A 45 -5.78 16.27 -11.86
C ALA A 45 -6.12 16.86 -10.50
N GLY A 46 -5.68 16.27 -9.41
CA GLY A 46 -6.07 16.72 -8.08
C GLY A 46 -4.98 16.66 -7.02
N GLY A 47 -3.79 16.27 -7.40
CA GLY A 47 -2.69 16.12 -6.46
C GLY A 47 -2.91 15.02 -5.43
N LYS A 48 -3.87 14.12 -5.65
CA LYS A 48 -4.11 13.00 -4.75
C LYS A 48 -2.95 12.02 -4.81
N THR A 49 -2.42 11.69 -3.65
CA THR A 49 -1.28 10.78 -3.53
C THR A 49 -1.72 9.42 -3.03
N THR A 50 -1.23 8.37 -3.67
CA THR A 50 -1.44 6.99 -3.26
C THR A 50 -0.08 6.31 -3.12
N TYR A 51 0.10 5.56 -2.06
CA TYR A 51 1.31 4.78 -1.83
C TYR A 51 1.02 3.31 -2.09
N TYR A 52 1.87 2.68 -2.90
CA TYR A 52 1.73 1.27 -3.26
C TYR A 52 2.79 0.46 -2.51
N LEU A 53 2.33 -0.40 -1.62
CA LEU A 53 3.19 -1.27 -0.82
C LEU A 53 3.41 -2.56 -1.59
N CYS A 54 4.64 -2.78 -2.06
CA CYS A 54 4.99 -3.98 -2.81
C CYS A 54 5.59 -5.00 -1.85
N MET A 55 4.96 -6.17 -1.76
CA MET A 55 5.32 -7.20 -0.78
C MET A 55 5.44 -8.58 -1.40
N GLU A 56 6.37 -9.38 -0.85
CA GLU A 56 6.39 -10.82 -1.05
C GLU A 56 5.66 -11.47 0.12
N THR A 57 4.50 -12.05 -0.16
CA THR A 57 3.67 -12.68 0.88
C THR A 57 3.66 -14.20 0.74
N GLU A 58 3.01 -14.88 1.68
CA GLU A 58 2.85 -16.33 1.66
C GLU A 58 2.10 -16.84 0.42
N THR A 59 1.33 -15.96 -0.23
CA THR A 59 0.60 -16.31 -1.46
C THR A 59 1.26 -15.77 -2.72
N GLY A 60 2.38 -15.08 -2.60
CA GLY A 60 3.14 -14.50 -3.71
C GLY A 60 3.28 -13.00 -3.61
N PHE A 61 3.67 -12.39 -4.74
CA PHE A 61 3.88 -10.95 -4.81
C PHE A 61 2.54 -10.21 -4.80
N GLY A 62 2.42 -9.20 -3.96
CA GLY A 62 1.22 -8.38 -3.87
C GLY A 62 1.54 -6.89 -3.82
N ILE A 63 0.63 -6.07 -4.35
CA ILE A 63 0.72 -4.61 -4.36
C ILE A 63 -0.52 -4.06 -3.65
N TYR A 64 -0.32 -3.43 -2.51
CA TYR A 64 -1.41 -2.92 -1.69
C TYR A 64 -1.36 -1.40 -1.59
N ALA A 65 -2.46 -0.74 -1.92
CA ALA A 65 -2.52 0.71 -1.97
C ALA A 65 -3.03 1.33 -0.67
N THR A 66 -2.40 2.41 -0.24
CA THR A 66 -2.86 3.21 0.89
C THR A 66 -2.70 4.69 0.59
N GLY A 67 -3.66 5.50 1.01
CA GLY A 67 -3.58 6.96 0.92
C GLY A 67 -3.09 7.60 2.22
N VAL A 68 -2.74 6.82 3.22
CA VAL A 68 -2.38 7.32 4.55
C VAL A 68 -0.86 7.43 4.68
N GLU A 69 -0.34 8.65 4.56
CA GLU A 69 1.10 8.91 4.64
C GLU A 69 1.70 8.47 5.99
N ARG A 70 0.95 8.60 7.07
CA ARG A 70 1.40 8.19 8.39
C ARG A 70 1.72 6.70 8.46
N GLU A 71 0.94 5.86 7.78
CA GLU A 71 1.20 4.43 7.71
C GLU A 71 2.50 4.15 6.95
N VAL A 72 2.78 4.91 5.91
CA VAL A 72 4.02 4.79 5.13
C VAL A 72 5.24 5.15 5.98
N GLU A 73 5.16 6.22 6.74
CA GLU A 73 6.26 6.63 7.62
C GLU A 73 6.54 5.58 8.71
N LYS A 74 5.49 4.99 9.24
CA LYS A 74 5.59 3.89 10.21
C LYS A 74 6.28 2.68 9.59
N ILE A 75 5.91 2.32 8.36
CA ILE A 75 6.46 1.16 7.65
C ILE A 75 7.96 1.34 7.38
N LYS A 76 8.40 2.56 7.07
CA LYS A 76 9.81 2.83 6.80
C LYS A 76 10.71 2.46 7.98
N THR A 77 10.21 2.55 9.20
CA THR A 77 10.99 2.21 10.40
C THR A 77 11.05 0.72 10.67
N ILE A 78 10.14 -0.06 10.06
CA ILE A 78 10.04 -1.51 10.27
C ILE A 78 10.20 -2.28 8.96
N PHE A 79 10.90 -1.69 7.98
CA PHE A 79 11.05 -2.22 6.63
C PHE A 79 11.59 -3.66 6.61
N SER A 80 12.51 -3.99 7.50
CA SER A 80 13.13 -5.32 7.55
C SER A 80 12.31 -6.37 8.31
N ASP A 81 11.22 -5.96 8.95
CA ASP A 81 10.40 -6.87 9.73
C ASP A 81 9.41 -7.63 8.84
N THR A 82 8.90 -8.74 9.36
CA THR A 82 7.76 -9.40 8.74
C THR A 82 6.52 -8.57 9.04
N LEU A 83 5.79 -8.20 7.99
CA LEU A 83 4.64 -7.32 8.09
C LEU A 83 3.36 -8.07 7.76
N GLN A 84 2.27 -7.70 8.40
CA GLN A 84 0.94 -8.21 8.09
C GLN A 84 0.07 -7.04 7.65
N ILE A 85 -0.67 -7.25 6.55
CA ILE A 85 -1.60 -6.26 6.02
C ILE A 85 -3.02 -6.70 6.34
N GLU A 86 -3.82 -5.77 6.84
CA GLU A 86 -5.21 -6.01 7.17
C GLU A 86 -6.07 -4.89 6.59
N CYS A 87 -7.21 -5.27 6.01
CA CYS A 87 -8.19 -4.31 5.53
C CYS A 87 -9.20 -4.05 6.66
N THR A 88 -9.35 -2.80 7.05
CA THR A 88 -10.31 -2.40 8.08
C THR A 88 -11.33 -1.43 7.52
N GLU A 89 -12.53 -1.44 8.11
CA GLU A 89 -13.58 -0.48 7.76
C GLU A 89 -13.51 0.74 8.67
N GLY A 90 -13.77 1.91 8.08
CA GLY A 90 -13.92 3.15 8.81
C GLY A 90 -15.15 3.89 8.34
N ILE A 91 -15.57 4.89 9.08
CA ILE A 91 -16.67 5.76 8.72
C ILE A 91 -16.15 7.18 8.59
N SER A 92 -16.38 7.80 7.43
CA SER A 92 -16.00 9.18 7.21
C SER A 92 -16.80 10.12 8.10
N ARG A 93 -16.11 10.97 8.86
CA ARG A 93 -16.78 11.98 9.69
C ARG A 93 -17.50 13.04 8.87
N LYS A 94 -17.03 13.28 7.65
CA LYS A 94 -17.61 14.32 6.79
C LYS A 94 -18.86 13.85 6.06
N SER A 95 -18.85 12.62 5.55
CA SER A 95 -19.93 12.11 4.69
C SER A 95 -20.75 10.98 5.32
N GLY A 96 -20.29 10.40 6.41
CA GLY A 96 -20.92 9.24 7.03
C GLY A 96 -20.80 7.96 6.23
N GLN A 97 -20.05 7.99 5.12
CA GLN A 97 -19.88 6.83 4.26
C GLN A 97 -18.80 5.89 4.81
N LYS A 98 -19.01 4.61 4.57
CA LYS A 98 -18.00 3.58 4.89
C LYS A 98 -16.84 3.68 3.90
N PHE A 99 -15.65 3.49 4.41
CA PHE A 99 -14.45 3.37 3.57
C PHE A 99 -13.56 2.24 4.10
N PHE A 100 -12.70 1.75 3.23
CA PHE A 100 -11.74 0.70 3.58
C PHE A 100 -10.35 1.31 3.65
N LYS A 101 -9.60 0.92 4.66
CA LYS A 101 -8.20 1.34 4.79
C LYS A 101 -7.33 0.14 5.12
N ILE A 102 -6.07 0.25 4.76
CA ILE A 102 -5.07 -0.77 5.05
C ILE A 102 -4.35 -0.40 6.33
N VAL A 103 -4.24 -1.37 7.24
CA VAL A 103 -3.42 -1.24 8.44
C VAL A 103 -2.27 -2.24 8.33
N VAL A 104 -1.06 -1.77 8.58
CA VAL A 104 0.15 -2.59 8.52
C VAL A 104 0.67 -2.79 9.93
N THR A 105 0.93 -4.03 10.28
CA THR A 105 1.42 -4.40 11.61
C THR A 105 2.71 -5.20 11.47
N ALA A 106 3.70 -4.90 12.29
CA ALA A 106 4.92 -5.72 12.39
C ALA A 106 4.60 -6.97 13.22
N LEU A 107 4.97 -8.12 12.69
CA LEU A 107 4.77 -9.39 13.39
C LEU A 107 5.95 -9.75 14.28
#